data_6fb87ec0cdb4a5ef30456ef2a19e4e0f
#
_entry.id   6fb87ec0cdb4a5ef30456ef2a19e4e0f
#
_cell.length_a   1.000
_cell.length_b   1.000
_cell.length_c   1.000
_cell.angle_alpha   90.00
_cell.angle_beta   90.00
_cell.angle_gamma   90.00
#
_symmetry.space_group_name_H-M   'P 1'
#
loop_
_entity.id
_entity.type
_entity.pdbx_description
1 polymer ?
#
loop_
_entity_poly.entity_id
_entity_poly.type
_entity_poly.pdbx_seq_one_letter_code
_entity_poly.pdbx_strand_id
1 'polypeptide(L)'
;MNSKIVVVASAALFASVCLGGIRAITPDNYGGNEKSWQLQRVRQLEKAVSNTTAKVVFIGDSITHFWESAGKEQWKKYFAEGEMQAVNLGISADRTEHVLWRIGEGGELDGYEAKCAVVMIGTNNSGHFKREDEPVGDTVLGVREILKTIRAKQPKAKIVLCAIFPRGKDLTDRTRVRNDLVNKEIMKFADGKDIFWCDFRDQFLTPDGRLPREIFPDLLHPAAFGYEIWASAVIPYIHAAVRDEPMPPNRYAPFSREEFFGVDWNLAVFPATRIRNEGYGASDWWLDRYQERRTQILNSKGEIDLVFAGDSITHFWESSGKESLAELRKIYSVLDIGYSGDCTEHLLWRCENGELDGYKAKCIMLMIGTNNTWHHSDDPKHIAEGIRRILDVMRAKQPQAKIVLLPIFPCGEGPENAKRVNNEKVNVIIKDYADGKDIFWCDFNAQFLDEKGDMIKSAKDRSHPTAEAYRDVWMPNVLPLFKKFVVK
;
A
#
# COMPACT_ATOMS: atom_id res chain seq x y z
N MET A 1 46.38 34.74 -1.67
CA MET A 1 45.50 34.41 -2.80
C MET A 1 44.37 33.52 -2.25
N ASN A 2 43.25 34.14 -1.93
CA ASN A 2 42.08 33.44 -1.35
C ASN A 2 41.12 33.06 -2.46
N SER A 3 41.01 31.76 -2.75
CA SER A 3 39.98 31.25 -3.67
C SER A 3 38.70 31.02 -2.91
N LYS A 4 37.70 31.88 -3.12
CA LYS A 4 36.29 31.67 -2.71
C LYS A 4 35.67 30.67 -3.64
N ILE A 5 35.30 29.51 -3.10
CA ILE A 5 34.42 28.56 -3.78
C ILE A 5 32.99 29.11 -3.65
N VAL A 6 32.44 29.50 -4.78
CA VAL A 6 31.02 29.87 -4.91
C VAL A 6 30.23 28.60 -5.14
N VAL A 7 29.49 28.18 -4.13
CA VAL A 7 28.48 27.11 -4.29
C VAL A 7 27.26 27.76 -4.93
N VAL A 8 27.03 27.46 -6.21
CA VAL A 8 25.80 27.84 -6.90
C VAL A 8 24.73 26.81 -6.51
N ALA A 9 23.86 27.20 -5.62
CA ALA A 9 22.63 26.44 -5.35
C ALA A 9 21.69 26.60 -6.55
N SER A 10 21.54 25.55 -7.33
CA SER A 10 20.53 25.47 -8.38
C SER A 10 19.15 25.30 -7.73
N ALA A 11 18.45 26.41 -7.52
CA ALA A 11 17.03 26.40 -7.25
C ALA A 11 16.31 25.96 -8.54
N ALA A 12 15.98 24.68 -8.64
CA ALA A 12 15.05 24.20 -9.64
C ALA A 12 13.65 24.69 -9.27
N LEU A 13 13.20 25.73 -9.95
CA LEU A 13 11.79 26.14 -9.97
C LEU A 13 10.99 25.00 -10.60
N PHE A 14 10.40 24.11 -9.79
CA PHE A 14 9.36 23.21 -10.26
C PHE A 14 8.08 24.06 -10.43
N ALA A 15 7.85 24.49 -11.65
CA ALA A 15 6.54 24.91 -12.07
C ALA A 15 5.61 23.70 -11.89
N SER A 16 4.68 23.79 -10.93
CA SER A 16 3.62 22.82 -10.70
C SER A 16 2.70 22.82 -11.93
N VAL A 17 3.08 22.04 -12.93
CA VAL A 17 2.13 21.56 -13.92
C VAL A 17 1.30 20.53 -13.17
N CYS A 18 -0.02 20.71 -13.06
CA CYS A 18 -0.96 19.74 -12.53
C CYS A 18 -0.97 18.47 -13.37
N LEU A 19 0.03 17.64 -13.21
CA LEU A 19 0.00 16.22 -13.57
C LEU A 19 -0.65 15.52 -12.38
N GLY A 20 -1.76 14.80 -12.61
CA GLY A 20 -2.47 14.09 -11.56
C GLY A 20 -1.57 13.09 -10.85
N GLY A 21 -1.02 13.46 -9.69
CA GLY A 21 -0.22 12.59 -8.81
C GLY A 21 -1.09 11.91 -7.76
N ILE A 22 -0.55 10.89 -7.10
CA ILE A 22 -1.18 10.30 -5.90
C ILE A 22 -1.16 11.36 -4.80
N ARG A 23 -2.34 11.85 -4.42
CA ARG A 23 -2.47 12.95 -3.47
C ARG A 23 -1.80 12.64 -2.13
N ALA A 24 -2.01 11.45 -1.58
CA ALA A 24 -1.49 11.04 -0.28
C ALA A 24 0.04 11.12 -0.13
N ILE A 25 0.79 11.17 -1.23
CA ILE A 25 2.25 11.31 -1.26
C ILE A 25 2.73 12.60 -1.93
N THR A 26 1.83 13.48 -2.32
CA THR A 26 2.16 14.78 -2.91
C THR A 26 2.10 15.84 -1.80
N PRO A 27 3.25 16.37 -1.32
CA PRO A 27 3.26 17.33 -0.23
C PRO A 27 2.33 18.51 -0.52
N ASP A 28 1.44 18.85 0.43
CA ASP A 28 0.45 19.92 0.31
C ASP A 28 0.56 20.89 1.49
N ASN A 29 0.88 22.14 1.19
CA ASN A 29 0.95 23.24 2.15
C ASN A 29 -0.41 23.91 2.38
N TYR A 30 -1.48 23.13 2.44
CA TYR A 30 -2.86 23.62 2.60
C TYR A 30 -3.32 24.52 1.45
N GLY A 31 -2.86 24.22 0.21
CA GLY A 31 -3.14 24.98 -0.98
C GLY A 31 -2.48 26.36 -1.02
N GLY A 32 -1.42 26.58 -0.23
CA GLY A 32 -0.69 27.85 -0.15
C GLY A 32 -1.48 29.00 0.48
N ASN A 33 -2.58 28.71 1.17
CA ASN A 33 -3.40 29.77 1.79
C ASN A 33 -2.75 30.30 3.08
N GLU A 34 -1.98 31.38 2.95
CA GLU A 34 -1.28 32.07 4.04
C GLU A 34 -2.18 32.48 5.22
N LYS A 35 -3.47 32.62 4.98
CA LYS A 35 -4.46 32.97 6.02
C LYS A 35 -5.08 31.72 6.69
N SER A 36 -4.74 30.51 6.23
CA SER A 36 -5.24 29.31 6.89
C SER A 36 -4.67 29.20 8.30
N TRP A 37 -5.49 28.79 9.24
CA TRP A 37 -5.05 28.61 10.62
C TRP A 37 -4.03 27.46 10.74
N GLN A 38 -4.13 26.48 9.86
CA GLN A 38 -3.17 25.38 9.80
C GLN A 38 -1.77 25.88 9.47
N LEU A 39 -1.62 26.71 8.43
CA LEU A 39 -0.33 27.25 8.05
C LEU A 39 0.23 28.20 9.11
N GLN A 40 -0.64 28.97 9.78
CA GLN A 40 -0.22 29.78 10.93
C GLN A 40 0.29 28.92 12.08
N ARG A 41 -0.36 27.76 12.35
CA ARG A 41 0.12 26.81 13.36
C ARG A 41 1.44 26.18 12.96
N VAL A 42 1.64 25.78 11.70
CA VAL A 42 2.96 25.29 11.22
C VAL A 42 4.06 26.28 11.56
N ARG A 43 3.87 27.55 11.24
CA ARG A 43 4.85 28.60 11.56
C ARG A 43 5.10 28.79 13.06
N GLN A 44 4.08 28.59 13.89
CA GLN A 44 4.25 28.59 15.35
C GLN A 44 5.09 27.37 15.80
N LEU A 45 4.81 26.20 15.24
CA LEU A 45 5.56 24.99 15.53
C LEU A 45 7.01 25.07 15.04
N GLU A 46 7.27 25.52 13.83
CA GLU A 46 8.62 25.77 13.31
C GLU A 46 9.41 26.66 14.25
N LYS A 47 8.80 27.75 14.73
CA LYS A 47 9.43 28.64 15.71
C LYS A 47 9.64 27.97 17.06
N ALA A 48 8.73 27.11 17.50
CA ALA A 48 8.85 26.40 18.76
C ALA A 48 9.96 25.34 18.70
N VAL A 49 10.17 24.67 17.55
CA VAL A 49 11.20 23.65 17.39
C VAL A 49 12.58 24.20 17.03
N SER A 50 12.67 25.40 16.48
CA SER A 50 13.95 25.99 16.00
C SER A 50 15.05 26.09 17.05
N ASN A 51 14.70 26.10 18.34
CA ASN A 51 15.63 26.13 19.47
C ASN A 51 15.28 25.09 20.54
N THR A 52 14.58 24.01 20.18
CA THR A 52 14.13 23.01 21.14
C THR A 52 15.25 22.03 21.51
N THR A 53 15.20 21.56 22.75
CA THR A 53 15.96 20.40 23.23
C THR A 53 15.08 19.16 23.32
N ALA A 54 13.93 19.18 22.67
CA ALA A 54 12.96 18.08 22.72
C ALA A 54 13.57 16.77 22.24
N LYS A 55 13.40 15.74 23.04
CA LYS A 55 13.84 14.38 22.73
C LYS A 55 12.73 13.55 22.08
N VAL A 56 11.48 14.00 22.19
CA VAL A 56 10.30 13.28 21.74
C VAL A 56 9.43 14.20 20.90
N VAL A 57 8.95 13.71 19.77
CA VAL A 57 8.01 14.41 18.93
C VAL A 57 6.78 13.55 18.66
N PHE A 58 5.58 14.16 18.72
CA PHE A 58 4.33 13.53 18.37
C PHE A 58 3.84 14.10 17.05
N ILE A 59 3.68 13.27 16.04
CA ILE A 59 3.34 13.66 14.66
C ILE A 59 1.98 13.06 14.30
N GLY A 60 1.04 13.89 13.85
CA GLY A 60 -0.28 13.40 13.46
C GLY A 60 -1.28 14.52 13.16
N ASP A 61 -2.55 14.15 13.24
CA ASP A 61 -3.70 14.98 12.92
C ASP A 61 -4.38 15.60 14.17
N SER A 62 -5.72 15.77 14.12
CA SER A 62 -6.51 16.33 15.24
C SER A 62 -6.37 15.52 16.52
N ILE A 63 -6.30 14.21 16.42
CA ILE A 63 -6.17 13.33 17.58
C ILE A 63 -4.85 13.60 18.31
N THR A 64 -3.78 13.84 17.55
CA THR A 64 -2.49 14.28 18.10
C THR A 64 -2.54 15.74 18.58
N HIS A 65 -3.18 16.64 17.83
CA HIS A 65 -3.33 18.04 18.23
C HIS A 65 -4.04 18.17 19.59
N PHE A 66 -5.05 17.35 19.86
CA PHE A 66 -5.86 17.46 21.07
C PHE A 66 -5.18 17.00 22.37
N TRP A 67 -3.92 16.59 22.32
CA TRP A 67 -3.07 16.57 23.51
C TRP A 67 -2.98 17.97 24.18
N GLU A 68 -3.27 19.06 23.43
CA GLU A 68 -3.29 20.42 23.97
C GLU A 68 -4.65 20.84 24.57
N SER A 69 -5.68 20.00 24.40
CA SER A 69 -7.03 20.26 24.92
C SER A 69 -7.58 19.08 25.73
N ALA A 70 -8.20 18.09 25.12
CA ALA A 70 -8.77 16.93 25.81
C ALA A 70 -7.73 16.08 26.55
N GLY A 71 -6.49 16.01 26.03
CA GLY A 71 -5.36 15.31 26.64
C GLY A 71 -4.42 16.17 27.47
N LYS A 72 -4.77 17.44 27.73
CA LYS A 72 -3.85 18.44 28.31
C LYS A 72 -3.26 18.03 29.67
N GLU A 73 -4.06 17.48 30.56
CA GLU A 73 -3.58 17.06 31.88
C GLU A 73 -2.63 15.86 31.78
N GLN A 74 -2.93 14.91 30.89
CA GLN A 74 -2.07 13.75 30.61
C GLN A 74 -0.77 14.18 29.94
N TRP A 75 -0.85 15.14 29.00
CA TRP A 75 0.36 15.72 28.38
C TRP A 75 1.27 16.35 29.41
N LYS A 76 0.71 17.20 30.29
CA LYS A 76 1.45 17.83 31.40
C LYS A 76 2.08 16.81 32.32
N LYS A 77 1.32 15.76 32.66
CA LYS A 77 1.77 14.70 33.59
C LYS A 77 2.93 13.88 33.02
N TYR A 78 2.91 13.57 31.73
CA TYR A 78 3.80 12.56 31.17
C TYR A 78 4.86 13.12 30.21
N PHE A 79 4.60 14.21 29.49
CA PHE A 79 5.40 14.62 28.34
C PHE A 79 5.93 16.05 28.38
N ALA A 80 5.36 16.95 29.19
CA ALA A 80 5.72 18.36 29.16
C ALA A 80 7.06 18.68 29.84
N GLU A 81 7.47 17.91 30.82
CA GLU A 81 8.62 18.20 31.68
C GLU A 81 9.53 16.97 31.83
N GLY A 82 10.71 17.18 32.43
CA GLY A 82 11.67 16.12 32.74
C GLY A 82 12.46 15.63 31.52
N GLU A 83 12.80 14.35 31.53
CA GLU A 83 13.63 13.74 30.49
C GLU A 83 12.89 13.57 29.15
N MET A 84 11.56 13.61 29.16
CA MET A 84 10.74 13.40 27.97
C MET A 84 10.70 14.62 27.05
N GLN A 85 10.54 15.82 27.61
CA GLN A 85 10.46 17.10 26.88
C GLN A 85 9.91 16.96 25.46
N ALA A 86 8.63 16.57 25.38
CA ALA A 86 8.02 16.27 24.09
C ALA A 86 7.46 17.53 23.41
N VAL A 87 7.46 17.53 22.09
CA VAL A 87 6.77 18.52 21.26
C VAL A 87 5.60 17.86 20.54
N ASN A 88 4.44 18.54 20.59
CA ASN A 88 3.24 18.13 19.87
C ASN A 88 3.19 18.81 18.48
N LEU A 89 3.45 18.03 17.44
CA LEU A 89 3.36 18.45 16.05
C LEU A 89 2.02 18.04 15.39
N GLY A 90 0.95 17.84 16.18
CA GLY A 90 -0.37 17.53 15.67
C GLY A 90 -1.07 18.74 15.08
N ILE A 91 -1.71 18.59 13.92
CA ILE A 91 -2.56 19.64 13.31
C ILE A 91 -3.89 19.03 12.88
N SER A 92 -4.99 19.60 13.35
CA SER A 92 -6.33 19.09 13.07
C SER A 92 -6.65 19.09 11.56
N ALA A 93 -7.33 18.04 11.13
CA ALA A 93 -7.71 17.76 9.75
C ALA A 93 -6.54 17.38 8.83
N ASP A 94 -5.32 17.20 9.35
CA ASP A 94 -4.20 16.75 8.54
C ASP A 94 -4.44 15.37 7.95
N ARG A 95 -3.98 15.23 6.73
CA ARG A 95 -3.86 14.01 5.96
C ARG A 95 -2.37 13.74 5.76
N THR A 96 -2.04 12.62 5.16
CA THR A 96 -0.63 12.25 4.93
C THR A 96 0.14 13.29 4.12
N GLU A 97 -0.46 13.88 3.09
CA GLU A 97 0.13 14.92 2.24
C GLU A 97 0.51 16.19 3.01
N HIS A 98 -0.32 16.60 3.98
CA HIS A 98 -0.02 17.76 4.82
C HIS A 98 1.15 17.48 5.77
N VAL A 99 1.12 16.33 6.44
CA VAL A 99 2.23 15.90 7.30
C VAL A 99 3.53 15.82 6.51
N LEU A 100 3.52 15.24 5.29
CA LEU A 100 4.70 15.15 4.44
C LEU A 100 5.31 16.52 4.15
N TRP A 101 4.46 17.51 3.81
CA TRP A 101 4.95 18.85 3.60
C TRP A 101 5.56 19.46 4.88
N ARG A 102 4.86 19.37 6.02
CA ARG A 102 5.30 19.97 7.28
C ARG A 102 6.66 19.44 7.77
N ILE A 103 6.83 18.13 7.76
CA ILE A 103 8.08 17.49 8.23
C ILE A 103 9.19 17.52 7.18
N GLY A 104 8.85 17.77 5.91
CA GLY A 104 9.77 17.91 4.79
C GLY A 104 10.19 19.38 4.59
N GLU A 105 9.47 20.07 3.69
CA GLU A 105 9.74 21.46 3.32
C GLU A 105 9.39 22.45 4.44
N GLY A 106 8.37 22.14 5.24
CA GLY A 106 7.92 22.96 6.38
C GLY A 106 8.85 22.94 7.59
N GLY A 107 9.93 22.16 7.58
CA GLY A 107 11.02 22.27 8.54
C GLY A 107 10.74 21.83 9.98
N GLU A 108 9.57 21.24 10.28
CA GLU A 108 9.19 20.87 11.66
C GLU A 108 10.11 19.82 12.31
N LEU A 109 10.96 19.13 11.55
CA LEU A 109 11.96 18.18 12.03
C LEU A 109 13.41 18.67 11.89
N ASP A 110 13.61 19.96 11.63
CA ASP A 110 14.94 20.52 11.44
C ASP A 110 15.46 21.24 12.70
N GLY A 111 16.77 21.25 12.88
CA GLY A 111 17.44 22.05 13.93
C GLY A 111 17.54 21.41 15.31
N TYR A 112 17.09 20.17 15.50
CA TYR A 112 17.23 19.40 16.74
C TYR A 112 17.39 17.90 16.46
N GLU A 113 17.78 17.12 17.48
CA GLU A 113 17.89 15.65 17.40
C GLU A 113 16.89 14.99 18.34
N ALA A 114 15.80 14.45 17.78
CA ALA A 114 14.87 13.63 18.55
C ALA A 114 15.42 12.22 18.80
N LYS A 115 15.08 11.65 19.93
CA LYS A 115 15.32 10.25 20.30
C LYS A 115 14.15 9.35 19.92
N CYS A 116 12.95 9.92 19.95
CA CYS A 116 11.71 9.19 19.67
C CYS A 116 10.72 10.05 18.85
N ALA A 117 10.13 9.46 17.82
CA ALA A 117 9.00 10.03 17.08
C ALA A 117 7.78 9.11 17.24
N VAL A 118 6.69 9.60 17.84
CA VAL A 118 5.40 8.91 17.94
C VAL A 118 4.53 9.37 16.79
N VAL A 119 4.09 8.45 15.95
CA VAL A 119 3.38 8.75 14.70
C VAL A 119 2.01 8.09 14.70
N MET A 120 0.94 8.87 14.49
CA MET A 120 -0.41 8.38 14.24
C MET A 120 -1.11 9.30 13.23
N ILE A 121 -1.36 8.79 12.01
CA ILE A 121 -1.92 9.56 10.90
C ILE A 121 -2.66 8.66 9.92
N GLY A 122 -3.66 9.18 9.22
CA GLY A 122 -4.36 8.50 8.13
C GLY A 122 -5.88 8.45 8.27
N THR A 123 -6.44 8.76 9.45
CA THR A 123 -7.90 8.73 9.64
C THR A 123 -8.64 9.70 8.71
N ASN A 124 -8.03 10.84 8.37
CA ASN A 124 -8.61 11.81 7.44
C ASN A 124 -8.45 11.43 5.96
N ASN A 125 -7.50 10.56 5.63
CA ASN A 125 -7.41 9.93 4.30
C ASN A 125 -8.51 8.88 4.11
N SER A 126 -8.85 8.15 5.17
CA SER A 126 -9.93 7.16 5.15
C SER A 126 -11.33 7.77 5.04
N GLY A 127 -11.51 9.01 5.45
CA GLY A 127 -12.76 9.75 5.30
C GLY A 127 -12.76 11.08 6.05
N HIS A 128 -13.03 12.14 5.30
CA HIS A 128 -13.24 13.49 5.82
C HIS A 128 -14.44 14.10 5.13
N PHE A 129 -15.36 14.71 5.87
CA PHE A 129 -16.65 15.21 5.37
C PHE A 129 -16.59 16.21 4.21
N LYS A 130 -15.44 16.78 3.92
CA LYS A 130 -15.24 17.78 2.85
C LYS A 130 -14.34 17.28 1.70
N ARG A 131 -13.85 16.05 1.74
CA ARG A 131 -12.91 15.52 0.73
C ARG A 131 -13.28 14.09 0.38
N GLU A 132 -12.96 13.71 -0.84
CA GLU A 132 -13.08 12.32 -1.26
C GLU A 132 -12.14 11.42 -0.48
N ASP A 133 -12.60 10.23 -0.18
CA ASP A 133 -11.78 9.20 0.45
C ASP A 133 -10.69 8.75 -0.52
N GLU A 134 -9.50 8.49 0.01
CA GLU A 134 -8.41 7.93 -0.78
C GLU A 134 -8.46 6.40 -0.79
N PRO A 135 -7.96 5.75 -1.87
CA PRO A 135 -7.70 4.32 -1.83
C PRO A 135 -6.84 3.96 -0.62
N VAL A 136 -7.12 2.82 0.00
CA VAL A 136 -6.34 2.33 1.16
C VAL A 136 -4.85 2.30 0.84
N GLY A 137 -4.48 1.81 -0.35
CA GLY A 137 -3.10 1.76 -0.81
C GLY A 137 -2.41 3.12 -0.91
N ASP A 138 -3.13 4.16 -1.34
CA ASP A 138 -2.58 5.52 -1.41
C ASP A 138 -2.28 6.06 0.01
N THR A 139 -3.17 5.79 0.98
CA THR A 139 -2.91 6.13 2.39
C THR A 139 -1.70 5.36 2.95
N VAL A 140 -1.56 4.07 2.62
CA VAL A 140 -0.39 3.24 3.00
C VAL A 140 0.90 3.84 2.43
N LEU A 141 0.90 4.27 1.17
CA LEU A 141 2.03 4.99 0.56
C LEU A 141 2.34 6.28 1.32
N GLY A 142 1.32 7.06 1.67
CA GLY A 142 1.49 8.29 2.43
C GLY A 142 2.19 8.06 3.77
N VAL A 143 1.77 7.06 4.53
CA VAL A 143 2.43 6.68 5.79
C VAL A 143 3.87 6.22 5.55
N ARG A 144 4.13 5.42 4.50
CA ARG A 144 5.50 5.01 4.13
C ARG A 144 6.41 6.21 3.89
N GLU A 145 5.98 7.17 3.10
CA GLU A 145 6.79 8.35 2.79
C GLU A 145 7.01 9.24 4.03
N ILE A 146 6.04 9.33 4.95
CA ILE A 146 6.23 9.99 6.25
C ILE A 146 7.34 9.31 7.05
N LEU A 147 7.31 7.98 7.17
CA LEU A 147 8.35 7.22 7.88
C LEU A 147 9.73 7.40 7.25
N LYS A 148 9.84 7.40 5.92
CA LYS A 148 11.09 7.69 5.19
C LYS A 148 11.59 9.11 5.48
N THR A 149 10.71 10.10 5.47
CA THR A 149 11.06 11.51 5.74
C THR A 149 11.55 11.68 7.18
N ILE A 150 10.85 11.09 8.16
CA ILE A 150 11.30 11.09 9.55
C ILE A 150 12.69 10.46 9.67
N ARG A 151 12.90 9.30 9.03
CA ARG A 151 14.21 8.62 9.06
C ARG A 151 15.31 9.46 8.44
N ALA A 152 15.04 10.19 7.36
CA ALA A 152 16.00 11.07 6.70
C ALA A 152 16.34 12.30 7.57
N LYS A 153 15.33 12.91 8.20
CA LYS A 153 15.48 14.13 9.03
C LYS A 153 15.99 13.82 10.45
N GLN A 154 15.60 12.69 11.02
CA GLN A 154 15.90 12.27 12.39
C GLN A 154 16.48 10.84 12.39
N PRO A 155 17.71 10.63 11.86
CA PRO A 155 18.25 9.28 11.59
C PRO A 155 18.49 8.44 12.85
N LYS A 156 18.62 9.06 14.03
CA LYS A 156 18.84 8.39 15.31
C LYS A 156 17.54 8.09 16.06
N ALA A 157 16.43 8.73 15.69
CA ALA A 157 15.17 8.57 16.41
C ALA A 157 14.58 7.16 16.22
N LYS A 158 14.08 6.56 17.28
CA LYS A 158 13.18 5.40 17.19
C LYS A 158 11.80 5.89 16.84
N ILE A 159 11.13 5.23 15.90
CA ILE A 159 9.79 5.58 15.45
C ILE A 159 8.80 4.62 16.10
N VAL A 160 7.85 5.16 16.87
CA VAL A 160 6.71 4.42 17.41
C VAL A 160 5.51 4.68 16.51
N LEU A 161 5.22 3.76 15.62
CA LEU A 161 4.09 3.83 14.71
C LEU A 161 2.86 3.27 15.41
N CYS A 162 1.96 4.16 15.82
CA CYS A 162 0.69 3.79 16.43
C CYS A 162 -0.32 3.37 15.37
N ALA A 163 -1.13 2.37 15.67
CA ALA A 163 -2.31 2.06 14.88
C ALA A 163 -3.23 3.28 14.79
N ILE A 164 -3.80 3.54 13.62
CA ILE A 164 -4.87 4.54 13.45
C ILE A 164 -6.05 4.12 14.33
N PHE A 165 -6.53 5.02 15.16
CA PHE A 165 -7.57 4.72 16.16
C PHE A 165 -8.88 4.30 15.50
N PRO A 166 -9.67 3.46 16.18
CA PRO A 166 -11.00 3.12 15.72
C PRO A 166 -11.89 4.37 15.76
N ARG A 167 -12.81 4.45 14.81
CA ARG A 167 -13.79 5.54 14.72
C ARG A 167 -15.15 5.01 14.26
N GLY A 168 -16.15 5.87 14.33
CA GLY A 168 -17.51 5.51 13.88
C GLY A 168 -18.26 4.68 14.89
N LYS A 169 -19.51 4.36 14.55
CA LYS A 169 -20.49 3.81 15.46
C LYS A 169 -20.20 2.36 15.87
N ASP A 170 -19.75 1.57 14.91
CA ASP A 170 -19.56 0.13 15.08
C ASP A 170 -18.54 -0.43 14.07
N LEU A 171 -18.36 -1.75 14.08
CA LEU A 171 -17.42 -2.47 13.20
C LEU A 171 -17.71 -2.34 11.70
N THR A 172 -18.95 -1.96 11.34
CA THR A 172 -19.38 -1.83 9.94
C THR A 172 -19.24 -0.41 9.40
N ASP A 173 -18.86 0.55 10.27
CA ASP A 173 -18.61 1.93 9.84
C ASP A 173 -17.52 1.95 8.75
N ARG A 174 -17.86 2.53 7.60
CA ARG A 174 -17.00 2.53 6.42
C ARG A 174 -15.61 3.10 6.69
N THR A 175 -15.53 4.18 7.45
CA THR A 175 -14.24 4.84 7.73
C THR A 175 -13.42 4.03 8.72
N ARG A 176 -14.06 3.32 9.65
CA ARG A 176 -13.41 2.39 10.55
C ARG A 176 -12.83 1.19 9.82
N VAL A 177 -13.62 0.54 8.96
CA VAL A 177 -13.15 -0.56 8.12
C VAL A 177 -11.93 -0.12 7.30
N ARG A 178 -11.95 1.09 6.75
CA ARG A 178 -10.79 1.63 6.00
C ARG A 178 -9.58 1.84 6.90
N ASN A 179 -9.73 2.41 8.10
CA ASN A 179 -8.63 2.53 9.07
C ASN A 179 -8.04 1.16 9.40
N ASP A 180 -8.88 0.15 9.60
CA ASP A 180 -8.44 -1.22 9.93
C ASP A 180 -7.67 -1.86 8.76
N LEU A 181 -8.12 -1.63 7.52
CA LEU A 181 -7.40 -2.08 6.33
C LEU A 181 -6.05 -1.36 6.18
N VAL A 182 -5.98 -0.05 6.44
CA VAL A 182 -4.70 0.68 6.45
C VAL A 182 -3.78 0.12 7.55
N ASN A 183 -4.30 -0.06 8.76
CA ASN A 183 -3.53 -0.60 9.90
C ASN A 183 -2.93 -1.99 9.60
N LYS A 184 -3.71 -2.88 8.95
CA LYS A 184 -3.25 -4.20 8.52
C LYS A 184 -1.99 -4.12 7.63
N GLU A 185 -1.89 -3.06 6.83
CA GLU A 185 -0.78 -2.88 5.91
C GLU A 185 0.39 -2.11 6.53
N ILE A 186 0.12 -0.99 7.23
CA ILE A 186 1.20 -0.17 7.80
C ILE A 186 1.92 -0.83 8.98
N MET A 187 1.28 -1.75 9.71
CA MET A 187 1.95 -2.55 10.75
C MET A 187 3.16 -3.32 10.20
N LYS A 188 3.17 -3.65 8.92
CA LYS A 188 4.25 -4.36 8.25
C LYS A 188 5.52 -3.51 8.07
N PHE A 189 5.43 -2.18 8.25
CA PHE A 189 6.61 -1.29 8.25
C PHE A 189 7.44 -1.39 9.52
N ALA A 190 6.87 -1.92 10.61
CA ALA A 190 7.59 -2.09 11.86
C ALA A 190 8.67 -3.16 11.73
N ASP A 191 9.96 -2.80 11.91
CA ASP A 191 11.11 -3.70 11.75
C ASP A 191 11.65 -4.25 13.08
N GLY A 192 11.08 -3.78 14.20
CA GLY A 192 11.55 -4.14 15.53
C GLY A 192 12.96 -3.64 15.84
N LYS A 193 13.51 -2.77 14.99
CA LYS A 193 14.86 -2.20 15.16
C LYS A 193 14.80 -0.68 15.23
N ASP A 194 14.18 -0.06 14.25
CA ASP A 194 14.08 1.39 14.13
C ASP A 194 12.62 1.87 14.08
N ILE A 195 11.70 1.05 13.64
CA ILE A 195 10.27 1.30 13.62
C ILE A 195 9.57 0.23 14.45
N PHE A 196 8.79 0.65 15.43
CA PHE A 196 8.08 -0.20 16.38
C PHE A 196 6.58 0.02 16.22
N TRP A 197 5.83 -1.09 16.07
CA TRP A 197 4.38 -1.05 16.02
C TRP A 197 3.78 -1.01 17.41
N CYS A 198 2.84 -0.08 17.64
CA CYS A 198 2.14 0.06 18.90
C CYS A 198 0.63 0.10 18.66
N ASP A 199 -0.04 -1.05 18.78
CA ASP A 199 -1.48 -1.19 18.64
C ASP A 199 -2.12 -1.51 19.99
N PHE A 200 -2.96 -0.61 20.46
CA PHE A 200 -3.70 -0.70 21.74
C PHE A 200 -5.17 -0.37 21.55
N ARG A 201 -5.68 -0.54 20.32
CA ARG A 201 -7.07 -0.24 19.95
C ARG A 201 -8.08 -1.07 20.72
N ASP A 202 -7.69 -2.27 21.13
CA ASP A 202 -8.46 -3.15 22.03
C ASP A 202 -8.89 -2.46 23.33
N GLN A 203 -8.04 -1.59 23.88
CA GLN A 203 -8.33 -0.86 25.13
C GLN A 203 -9.38 0.24 24.96
N PHE A 204 -9.69 0.63 23.74
CA PHE A 204 -10.73 1.60 23.44
C PHE A 204 -12.10 0.99 23.24
N LEU A 205 -12.19 -0.31 23.04
CA LEU A 205 -13.38 -0.98 22.54
C LEU A 205 -14.10 -1.76 23.65
N THR A 206 -15.42 -1.77 23.56
CA THR A 206 -16.24 -2.74 24.30
C THR A 206 -16.03 -4.15 23.74
N PRO A 207 -16.38 -5.22 24.49
CA PRO A 207 -16.25 -6.59 24.00
C PRO A 207 -16.97 -6.87 22.65
N ASP A 208 -18.03 -6.12 22.35
CA ASP A 208 -18.76 -6.19 21.08
C ASP A 208 -18.20 -5.21 20.01
N GLY A 209 -17.03 -4.65 20.25
CA GLY A 209 -16.30 -3.83 19.30
C GLY A 209 -16.80 -2.41 19.09
N ARG A 210 -17.69 -1.89 19.95
CA ARG A 210 -18.15 -0.50 19.88
C ARG A 210 -17.22 0.46 20.61
N LEU A 211 -17.25 1.74 20.21
CA LEU A 211 -16.58 2.83 20.91
C LEU A 211 -17.50 3.40 22.00
N PRO A 212 -17.10 3.32 23.29
CA PRO A 212 -17.83 4.00 24.35
C PRO A 212 -17.75 5.53 24.18
N ARG A 213 -18.87 6.23 24.34
CA ARG A 213 -18.90 7.70 24.24
C ARG A 213 -18.16 8.39 25.38
N GLU A 214 -17.97 7.71 26.49
CA GLU A 214 -17.14 8.17 27.60
C GLU A 214 -15.66 8.30 27.21
N ILE A 215 -15.20 7.46 26.27
CA ILE A 215 -13.83 7.49 25.75
C ILE A 215 -13.77 8.29 24.45
N PHE A 216 -14.78 8.17 23.56
CA PHE A 216 -14.87 8.86 22.28
C PHE A 216 -16.22 9.58 22.13
N PRO A 217 -16.38 10.80 22.66
CA PRO A 217 -17.67 11.51 22.70
C PRO A 217 -18.33 11.71 21.34
N ASP A 218 -17.51 11.99 20.33
CA ASP A 218 -17.94 12.20 18.93
C ASP A 218 -17.66 10.98 18.02
N LEU A 219 -17.24 9.86 18.60
CA LEU A 219 -16.86 8.63 17.90
C LEU A 219 -15.62 8.79 16.97
N LEU A 220 -14.78 9.78 17.23
CA LEU A 220 -13.54 10.03 16.51
C LEU A 220 -12.39 10.49 17.42
N HIS A 221 -12.65 11.47 18.29
CA HIS A 221 -11.64 12.07 19.14
C HIS A 221 -11.72 11.53 20.56
N PRO A 222 -10.59 11.08 21.14
CA PRO A 222 -10.55 10.62 22.52
C PRO A 222 -10.87 11.75 23.52
N ALA A 223 -11.58 11.42 24.58
CA ALA A 223 -11.64 12.21 25.81
C ALA A 223 -10.40 11.98 26.69
N ALA A 224 -10.28 12.66 27.83
CA ALA A 224 -9.12 12.60 28.73
C ALA A 224 -8.70 11.16 29.07
N PHE A 225 -9.64 10.26 29.33
CA PHE A 225 -9.33 8.86 29.63
C PHE A 225 -8.74 8.11 28.43
N GLY A 226 -9.16 8.42 27.20
CA GLY A 226 -8.54 7.85 25.99
C GLY A 226 -7.08 8.30 25.81
N TYR A 227 -6.75 9.52 26.23
CA TYR A 227 -5.37 10.01 26.26
C TYR A 227 -4.53 9.34 27.34
N GLU A 228 -5.12 8.99 28.51
CA GLU A 228 -4.43 8.19 29.54
C GLU A 228 -4.06 6.79 29.01
N ILE A 229 -4.98 6.16 28.27
CA ILE A 229 -4.72 4.87 27.59
C ILE A 229 -3.57 5.03 26.59
N TRP A 230 -3.62 6.07 25.74
CA TRP A 230 -2.56 6.31 24.75
C TRP A 230 -1.19 6.56 25.41
N ALA A 231 -1.14 7.44 26.42
CA ALA A 231 0.09 7.68 27.17
C ALA A 231 0.66 6.37 27.72
N SER A 232 -0.15 5.59 28.41
CA SER A 232 0.25 4.32 29.01
C SER A 232 0.84 3.34 27.99
N ALA A 233 0.30 3.33 26.76
CA ALA A 233 0.76 2.44 25.70
C ALA A 233 2.12 2.85 25.11
N VAL A 234 2.40 4.16 24.95
CA VAL A 234 3.59 4.63 24.27
C VAL A 234 4.77 4.93 25.21
N ILE A 235 4.50 5.23 26.49
CA ILE A 235 5.54 5.56 27.48
C ILE A 235 6.67 4.52 27.55
N PRO A 236 6.44 3.20 27.57
CA PRO A 236 7.53 2.23 27.60
C PRO A 236 8.51 2.37 26.41
N TYR A 237 7.98 2.64 25.20
CA TYR A 237 8.81 2.85 24.01
C TYR A 237 9.58 4.16 24.09
N ILE A 238 8.93 5.23 24.55
CA ILE A 238 9.55 6.55 24.68
C ILE A 238 10.70 6.49 25.70
N HIS A 239 10.46 5.90 26.88
CA HIS A 239 11.49 5.73 27.90
C HIS A 239 12.70 4.97 27.36
N ALA A 240 12.48 3.82 26.72
CA ALA A 240 13.54 3.03 26.15
C ALA A 240 14.35 3.82 25.11
N ALA A 241 13.69 4.55 24.21
CA ALA A 241 14.35 5.36 23.19
C ALA A 241 15.14 6.54 23.79
N VAL A 242 14.58 7.26 24.79
CA VAL A 242 15.22 8.41 25.42
C VAL A 242 16.43 8.01 26.25
N ARG A 243 16.36 6.84 26.90
CA ARG A 243 17.42 6.31 27.78
C ARG A 243 18.43 5.41 27.07
N ASP A 244 18.26 5.21 25.76
CA ASP A 244 19.05 4.26 24.95
C ASP A 244 19.00 2.82 25.54
N GLU A 245 17.84 2.42 26.08
CA GLU A 245 17.55 1.09 26.62
C GLU A 245 16.98 0.16 25.53
N PRO A 246 16.96 -1.18 25.76
CA PRO A 246 16.32 -2.11 24.86
C PRO A 246 14.85 -1.76 24.62
N MET A 247 14.46 -1.63 23.36
CA MET A 247 13.10 -1.28 22.99
C MET A 247 12.11 -2.42 23.31
N PRO A 248 10.89 -2.10 23.79
CA PRO A 248 9.83 -3.09 23.90
C PRO A 248 9.53 -3.76 22.55
N PRO A 249 9.05 -5.02 22.56
CA PRO A 249 8.63 -5.67 21.33
C PRO A 249 7.44 -4.95 20.69
N ASN A 250 7.21 -5.19 19.39
CA ASN A 250 6.00 -4.73 18.72
C ASN A 250 4.75 -5.19 19.48
N ARG A 251 3.82 -4.27 19.72
CA ARG A 251 2.54 -4.57 20.35
C ARG A 251 1.46 -4.67 19.27
N TYR A 252 0.81 -5.80 19.22
CA TYR A 252 -0.35 -6.05 18.37
C TYR A 252 -1.60 -6.07 19.24
N ALA A 253 -2.73 -5.55 18.72
CA ALA A 253 -4.00 -5.77 19.36
C ALA A 253 -4.27 -7.29 19.46
N PRO A 254 -4.88 -7.77 20.55
CA PRO A 254 -5.10 -9.20 20.78
C PRO A 254 -6.15 -9.83 19.84
N PHE A 255 -6.57 -9.14 18.80
CA PHE A 255 -7.40 -9.72 17.76
C PHE A 255 -6.55 -10.73 16.97
N SER A 256 -6.70 -12.01 17.32
CA SER A 256 -6.03 -13.04 16.55
C SER A 256 -6.55 -13.04 15.11
N ARG A 257 -5.66 -13.39 14.20
CA ARG A 257 -6.00 -13.53 12.77
C ARG A 257 -7.15 -14.53 12.58
N GLU A 258 -7.26 -15.53 13.46
CA GLU A 258 -8.28 -16.56 13.49
C GLU A 258 -9.65 -16.04 13.95
N GLU A 259 -9.72 -15.11 14.88
CA GLU A 259 -10.99 -14.53 15.36
C GLU A 259 -11.66 -13.63 14.31
N PHE A 260 -10.87 -13.04 13.41
CA PHE A 260 -11.39 -12.17 12.36
C PHE A 260 -11.97 -12.93 11.16
N PHE A 261 -11.56 -14.19 10.91
CA PHE A 261 -11.78 -14.86 9.63
C PHE A 261 -12.29 -16.30 9.70
N GLY A 262 -12.46 -16.91 10.89
CA GLY A 262 -12.88 -18.31 11.01
C GLY A 262 -11.79 -19.32 10.69
N VAL A 263 -12.08 -20.60 10.83
CA VAL A 263 -11.10 -21.70 10.95
C VAL A 263 -10.58 -22.23 9.60
N ASP A 264 -11.19 -21.88 8.47
CA ASP A 264 -10.82 -22.46 7.16
C ASP A 264 -10.31 -21.37 6.21
N TRP A 265 -8.98 -21.18 6.26
CA TRP A 265 -8.30 -20.05 5.61
C TRP A 265 -7.90 -20.36 4.18
N ASN A 266 -8.67 -19.86 3.24
CA ASN A 266 -8.17 -19.71 1.89
C ASN A 266 -7.44 -18.36 1.75
N LEU A 267 -6.11 -18.35 1.98
CA LEU A 267 -5.30 -17.11 1.85
C LEU A 267 -5.42 -16.48 0.47
N ALA A 268 -5.63 -17.27 -0.57
CA ALA A 268 -5.72 -16.82 -1.95
C ALA A 268 -6.86 -15.81 -2.22
N VAL A 269 -7.87 -15.73 -1.33
CA VAL A 269 -9.00 -14.79 -1.43
C VAL A 269 -8.90 -13.59 -0.51
N PHE A 270 -7.84 -13.49 0.32
CA PHE A 270 -7.67 -12.39 1.26
C PHE A 270 -6.71 -11.33 0.71
N PRO A 271 -7.21 -10.15 0.29
CA PRO A 271 -6.35 -9.10 -0.23
C PRO A 271 -5.21 -8.76 0.73
N ALA A 272 -3.98 -8.79 0.24
CA ALA A 272 -2.78 -8.51 1.01
C ALA A 272 -1.70 -7.83 0.17
N THR A 273 -0.89 -6.95 0.80
CA THR A 273 0.32 -6.42 0.18
C THR A 273 1.51 -7.36 0.38
N ARG A 274 2.55 -7.17 -0.43
CA ARG A 274 3.83 -7.84 -0.24
C ARG A 274 4.83 -7.01 0.57
N ILE A 275 4.37 -6.10 1.40
CA ILE A 275 5.22 -5.40 2.36
C ILE A 275 5.71 -6.44 3.36
N ARG A 276 7.02 -6.72 3.37
CA ARG A 276 7.68 -7.69 4.25
C ARG A 276 7.04 -9.08 4.27
N ASN A 277 6.99 -9.72 3.12
CA ASN A 277 6.64 -11.13 3.08
C ASN A 277 7.88 -11.96 3.43
N GLU A 278 7.84 -12.72 4.53
CA GLU A 278 8.88 -13.64 4.93
C GLU A 278 9.11 -14.65 3.78
N GLY A 279 10.32 -14.65 3.20
CA GLY A 279 10.71 -15.53 2.11
C GLY A 279 11.00 -14.88 0.76
N TYR A 280 10.54 -13.66 0.48
CA TYR A 280 10.67 -13.00 -0.84
C TYR A 280 11.39 -11.65 -0.85
N GLY A 281 12.14 -11.32 0.17
CA GLY A 281 12.82 -10.03 0.30
C GLY A 281 11.87 -8.88 0.58
N ALA A 282 12.30 -7.94 1.41
CA ALA A 282 11.56 -6.72 1.69
C ALA A 282 11.24 -6.00 0.38
N SER A 283 9.98 -5.72 0.15
CA SER A 283 9.52 -5.33 -1.15
C SER A 283 9.17 -3.85 -1.23
N ASP A 284 10.15 -2.99 -0.91
CA ASP A 284 10.01 -1.57 -1.25
C ASP A 284 9.70 -1.42 -2.74
N TRP A 285 10.34 -2.23 -3.61
CA TRP A 285 10.08 -2.23 -5.04
C TRP A 285 8.62 -2.54 -5.41
N TRP A 286 7.91 -3.36 -4.62
CA TRP A 286 6.51 -3.70 -4.89
C TRP A 286 5.60 -2.49 -4.70
N LEU A 287 5.79 -1.75 -3.60
CA LEU A 287 5.08 -0.50 -3.36
C LEU A 287 5.55 0.61 -4.32
N ASP A 288 6.84 0.65 -4.69
CA ASP A 288 7.34 1.60 -5.68
C ASP A 288 6.68 1.36 -7.03
N ARG A 289 6.59 0.08 -7.48
CA ARG A 289 5.86 -0.27 -8.71
C ARG A 289 4.38 0.06 -8.60
N TYR A 290 3.73 -0.20 -7.46
CA TYR A 290 2.34 0.21 -7.24
C TYR A 290 2.19 1.73 -7.38
N GLN A 291 3.07 2.51 -6.78
CA GLN A 291 3.10 3.97 -6.92
C GLN A 291 3.28 4.40 -8.39
N GLU A 292 4.21 3.77 -9.12
CA GLU A 292 4.41 4.04 -10.54
C GLU A 292 3.15 3.75 -11.37
N ARG A 293 2.51 2.59 -11.16
CA ARG A 293 1.27 2.23 -11.87
C ARG A 293 0.13 3.17 -11.52
N ARG A 294 -0.05 3.52 -10.26
CA ARG A 294 -1.03 4.52 -9.84
C ARG A 294 -0.79 5.88 -10.51
N THR A 295 0.46 6.32 -10.56
CA THR A 295 0.84 7.56 -11.24
C THR A 295 0.59 7.48 -12.75
N GLN A 296 0.92 6.36 -13.40
CA GLN A 296 0.64 6.13 -14.82
C GLN A 296 -0.87 6.19 -15.11
N ILE A 297 -1.70 5.57 -14.26
CA ILE A 297 -3.17 5.60 -14.37
C ILE A 297 -3.69 7.03 -14.28
N LEU A 298 -3.27 7.78 -13.29
CA LEU A 298 -3.69 9.18 -13.10
C LEU A 298 -3.29 10.06 -14.30
N ASN A 299 -2.09 9.85 -14.84
CA ASN A 299 -1.58 10.58 -15.99
C ASN A 299 -2.21 10.17 -17.32
N SER A 300 -2.82 8.99 -17.41
CA SER A 300 -3.48 8.50 -18.64
C SER A 300 -4.75 9.26 -18.98
N LYS A 301 -5.31 10.04 -18.04
CA LYS A 301 -6.59 10.75 -18.18
C LYS A 301 -7.75 9.84 -18.61
N GLY A 302 -7.65 8.58 -18.22
CA GLY A 302 -8.66 7.56 -18.55
C GLY A 302 -8.44 6.83 -19.90
N GLU A 303 -7.37 7.16 -20.63
CA GLU A 303 -7.05 6.58 -21.93
C GLU A 303 -6.21 5.31 -21.81
N ILE A 304 -6.80 4.19 -21.37
CA ILE A 304 -6.19 2.86 -21.32
C ILE A 304 -7.07 1.89 -22.10
N ASP A 305 -6.52 1.32 -23.17
CA ASP A 305 -7.22 0.35 -24.00
C ASP A 305 -7.08 -1.08 -23.44
N LEU A 306 -5.85 -1.48 -23.13
CA LEU A 306 -5.49 -2.81 -22.68
C LEU A 306 -4.87 -2.78 -21.28
N VAL A 307 -5.25 -3.75 -20.46
CA VAL A 307 -4.62 -4.00 -19.15
C VAL A 307 -4.06 -5.42 -19.14
N PHE A 308 -2.79 -5.57 -18.78
CA PHE A 308 -2.16 -6.85 -18.53
C PHE A 308 -2.04 -7.05 -17.03
N ALA A 309 -2.75 -8.04 -16.49
CA ALA A 309 -2.84 -8.30 -15.06
C ALA A 309 -2.25 -9.68 -14.73
N GLY A 310 -1.36 -9.74 -13.73
CA GLY A 310 -0.74 -11.01 -13.36
C GLY A 310 0.48 -10.88 -12.47
N ASP A 311 1.32 -11.91 -12.53
CA ASP A 311 2.57 -12.06 -11.77
C ASP A 311 3.83 -11.69 -12.58
N SER A 312 4.98 -12.35 -12.30
CA SER A 312 6.25 -12.12 -13.02
C SER A 312 6.15 -12.41 -14.51
N ILE A 313 5.38 -13.41 -14.90
CA ILE A 313 5.24 -13.80 -16.30
C ILE A 313 4.56 -12.65 -17.06
N THR A 314 3.60 -11.98 -16.46
CA THR A 314 3.00 -10.75 -17.00
C THR A 314 3.94 -9.55 -16.91
N HIS A 315 4.60 -9.33 -15.76
CA HIS A 315 5.56 -8.24 -15.58
C HIS A 315 6.67 -8.24 -16.66
N PHE A 316 7.09 -9.43 -17.08
CA PHE A 316 8.19 -9.57 -18.05
C PHE A 316 7.82 -9.20 -19.49
N TRP A 317 6.58 -8.78 -19.77
CA TRP A 317 6.30 -8.03 -20.99
C TRP A 317 7.13 -6.75 -21.09
N GLU A 318 7.50 -6.15 -19.95
CA GLU A 318 8.37 -4.95 -19.91
C GLU A 318 9.87 -5.26 -20.03
N SER A 319 10.28 -6.53 -19.98
CA SER A 319 11.68 -6.96 -20.12
C SER A 319 11.87 -7.95 -21.25
N SER A 320 11.61 -9.25 -21.04
CA SER A 320 11.73 -10.29 -22.07
C SER A 320 10.77 -10.05 -23.24
N GLY A 321 9.54 -9.60 -22.96
CA GLY A 321 8.52 -9.29 -23.96
C GLY A 321 8.55 -7.87 -24.53
N LYS A 322 9.57 -7.05 -24.18
CA LYS A 322 9.60 -5.60 -24.48
C LYS A 322 9.41 -5.22 -25.94
N GLU A 323 9.93 -6.02 -26.87
CA GLU A 323 9.78 -5.75 -28.29
C GLU A 323 8.32 -5.96 -28.74
N SER A 324 7.70 -7.06 -28.29
CA SER A 324 6.29 -7.34 -28.55
C SER A 324 5.36 -6.30 -27.90
N LEU A 325 5.67 -5.88 -26.67
CA LEU A 325 4.94 -4.81 -26.00
C LEU A 325 5.08 -3.47 -26.72
N ALA A 326 6.26 -3.14 -27.24
CA ALA A 326 6.50 -1.93 -28.04
C ALA A 326 5.63 -1.91 -29.32
N GLU A 327 5.48 -3.05 -30.00
CA GLU A 327 4.60 -3.16 -31.17
C GLU A 327 3.12 -2.95 -30.79
N LEU A 328 2.67 -3.50 -29.65
CA LEU A 328 1.31 -3.25 -29.14
C LEU A 328 1.09 -1.79 -28.79
N ARG A 329 2.07 -1.15 -28.17
CA ARG A 329 2.00 0.27 -27.76
C ARG A 329 1.96 1.26 -28.94
N LYS A 330 2.33 0.84 -30.14
CA LYS A 330 2.09 1.63 -31.36
C LYS A 330 0.62 1.72 -31.73
N ILE A 331 -0.18 0.73 -31.29
CA ILE A 331 -1.59 0.60 -31.67
C ILE A 331 -2.51 0.92 -30.48
N TYR A 332 -2.16 0.48 -29.27
CA TYR A 332 -3.02 0.55 -28.08
C TYR A 332 -2.31 1.25 -26.92
N SER A 333 -3.09 1.93 -26.08
CA SER A 333 -2.61 2.35 -24.77
C SER A 333 -2.63 1.12 -23.83
N VAL A 334 -1.44 0.65 -23.43
CA VAL A 334 -1.26 -0.59 -22.65
C VAL A 334 -0.74 -0.27 -21.26
N LEU A 335 -1.49 -0.68 -20.25
CA LEU A 335 -1.10 -0.67 -18.84
C LEU A 335 -0.71 -2.09 -18.42
N ASP A 336 0.52 -2.28 -17.97
CA ASP A 336 0.99 -3.53 -17.39
C ASP A 336 0.95 -3.46 -15.87
N ILE A 337 0.05 -4.22 -15.25
CA ILE A 337 -0.07 -4.44 -13.82
C ILE A 337 0.34 -5.87 -13.43
N GLY A 338 1.34 -6.42 -14.11
CA GLY A 338 2.05 -7.63 -13.70
C GLY A 338 3.10 -7.31 -12.65
N TYR A 339 3.19 -8.12 -11.58
CA TYR A 339 4.17 -7.94 -10.51
C TYR A 339 4.87 -9.26 -10.18
N SER A 340 6.20 -9.27 -10.28
CA SER A 340 6.97 -10.47 -10.03
C SER A 340 6.72 -11.04 -8.63
N GLY A 341 6.41 -12.33 -8.57
CA GLY A 341 6.16 -13.06 -7.33
C GLY A 341 4.76 -12.86 -6.74
N ASP A 342 3.85 -12.12 -7.39
CA ASP A 342 2.49 -11.98 -6.89
C ASP A 342 1.72 -13.30 -6.93
N CYS A 343 1.02 -13.56 -5.84
CA CYS A 343 -0.05 -14.53 -5.72
C CYS A 343 -1.41 -13.86 -5.99
N THR A 344 -2.47 -14.63 -5.97
CA THR A 344 -3.84 -14.12 -6.21
C THR A 344 -4.24 -13.02 -5.22
N GLU A 345 -3.92 -13.17 -3.94
CA GLU A 345 -4.22 -12.20 -2.88
C GLU A 345 -3.55 -10.84 -3.10
N HIS A 346 -2.35 -10.83 -3.68
CA HIS A 346 -1.60 -9.60 -3.96
C HIS A 346 -2.23 -8.84 -5.12
N LEU A 347 -2.53 -9.52 -6.23
CA LEU A 347 -3.24 -8.92 -7.36
C LEU A 347 -4.65 -8.46 -6.96
N LEU A 348 -5.36 -9.25 -6.15
CA LEU A 348 -6.66 -8.89 -5.63
C LEU A 348 -6.60 -7.58 -4.84
N TRP A 349 -5.61 -7.45 -3.93
CA TRP A 349 -5.41 -6.21 -3.19
C TRP A 349 -5.21 -5.00 -4.12
N ARG A 350 -4.37 -5.12 -5.16
CA ARG A 350 -4.10 -4.03 -6.10
C ARG A 350 -5.33 -3.68 -6.93
N CYS A 351 -6.08 -4.67 -7.37
CA CYS A 351 -7.36 -4.48 -8.08
C CYS A 351 -8.38 -3.72 -7.21
N GLU A 352 -8.47 -4.06 -5.92
CA GLU A 352 -9.37 -3.37 -4.98
C GLU A 352 -8.88 -1.96 -4.62
N ASN A 353 -7.57 -1.71 -4.64
CA ASN A 353 -6.94 -0.51 -4.14
C ASN A 353 -6.42 0.46 -5.21
N GLY A 354 -7.07 0.53 -6.34
CA GLY A 354 -6.90 1.65 -7.27
C GLY A 354 -6.28 1.32 -8.62
N GLU A 355 -5.69 0.14 -8.83
CA GLU A 355 -5.13 -0.20 -10.15
C GLU A 355 -6.18 -0.44 -11.25
N LEU A 356 -7.44 -0.63 -10.87
CA LEU A 356 -8.57 -0.68 -11.80
C LEU A 356 -9.46 0.56 -11.76
N ASP A 357 -9.02 1.66 -11.14
CA ASP A 357 -9.83 2.87 -10.97
C ASP A 357 -9.30 4.02 -11.85
N GLY A 358 -10.19 4.93 -12.25
CA GLY A 358 -9.83 6.16 -12.96
C GLY A 358 -9.72 6.03 -14.49
N TYR A 359 -10.04 4.88 -15.07
CA TYR A 359 -10.07 4.65 -16.51
C TYR A 359 -11.16 3.64 -16.89
N LYS A 360 -11.33 3.42 -18.19
CA LYS A 360 -12.25 2.43 -18.76
C LYS A 360 -11.51 1.56 -19.78
N ALA A 361 -10.96 0.43 -19.32
CA ALA A 361 -10.33 -0.52 -20.21
C ALA A 361 -11.33 -1.13 -21.19
N LYS A 362 -10.88 -1.43 -22.39
CA LYS A 362 -11.66 -2.18 -23.39
C LYS A 362 -11.42 -3.68 -23.27
N CYS A 363 -10.18 -4.06 -22.91
CA CYS A 363 -9.82 -5.47 -22.69
C CYS A 363 -8.82 -5.61 -21.55
N ILE A 364 -9.00 -6.65 -20.73
CA ILE A 364 -8.08 -7.04 -19.67
C ILE A 364 -7.61 -8.46 -19.97
N MET A 365 -6.29 -8.68 -20.01
CA MET A 365 -5.67 -10.01 -20.05
C MET A 365 -5.24 -10.40 -18.64
N LEU A 366 -5.71 -11.56 -18.16
CA LEU A 366 -5.42 -12.06 -16.81
C LEU A 366 -4.71 -13.40 -16.85
N MET A 367 -3.56 -13.49 -16.17
CA MET A 367 -2.87 -14.73 -15.86
C MET A 367 -2.21 -14.63 -14.49
N ILE A 368 -2.65 -15.45 -13.53
CA ILE A 368 -2.18 -15.43 -12.13
C ILE A 368 -2.37 -16.80 -11.48
N GLY A 369 -1.59 -17.11 -10.45
CA GLY A 369 -1.71 -18.32 -9.64
C GLY A 369 -0.45 -19.21 -9.62
N THR A 370 0.52 -18.92 -10.48
CA THR A 370 1.81 -19.65 -10.49
C THR A 370 2.47 -19.61 -9.13
N ASN A 371 2.51 -18.44 -8.49
CA ASN A 371 3.20 -18.27 -7.22
C ASN A 371 2.45 -18.87 -6.03
N ASN A 372 1.14 -18.95 -6.05
CA ASN A 372 0.37 -19.69 -5.06
C ASN A 372 0.82 -21.16 -5.01
N THR A 373 1.01 -21.78 -6.18
CA THR A 373 1.56 -23.14 -6.29
C THR A 373 3.03 -23.19 -5.83
N TRP A 374 3.86 -22.21 -6.23
CA TRP A 374 5.30 -22.25 -5.98
C TRP A 374 5.67 -21.94 -4.53
N HIS A 375 5.00 -21.00 -3.91
CA HIS A 375 5.39 -20.44 -2.63
C HIS A 375 4.60 -21.01 -1.46
N HIS A 376 3.32 -21.28 -1.68
CA HIS A 376 2.42 -21.71 -0.62
C HIS A 376 1.99 -23.15 -0.78
N SER A 377 2.15 -23.76 -1.96
CA SER A 377 1.59 -25.07 -2.29
C SER A 377 0.07 -25.12 -2.05
N ASP A 378 -0.61 -24.02 -2.37
CA ASP A 378 -2.05 -23.89 -2.15
C ASP A 378 -2.84 -24.96 -2.89
N ASP A 379 -3.96 -25.37 -2.31
CA ASP A 379 -4.92 -26.27 -2.96
C ASP A 379 -5.41 -25.65 -4.27
N PRO A 380 -5.52 -26.43 -5.37
CA PRO A 380 -6.01 -25.92 -6.65
C PRO A 380 -7.37 -25.19 -6.58
N LYS A 381 -8.27 -25.64 -5.70
CA LYS A 381 -9.57 -24.99 -5.49
C LYS A 381 -9.41 -23.61 -4.85
N HIS A 382 -8.49 -23.46 -3.92
CA HIS A 382 -8.20 -22.19 -3.26
C HIS A 382 -7.63 -21.18 -4.26
N ILE A 383 -6.70 -21.60 -5.12
CA ILE A 383 -6.14 -20.76 -6.17
C ILE A 383 -7.25 -20.33 -7.15
N ALA A 384 -8.07 -21.29 -7.59
CA ALA A 384 -9.17 -21.02 -8.50
C ALA A 384 -10.19 -20.03 -7.90
N GLU A 385 -10.51 -20.17 -6.61
CA GLU A 385 -11.37 -19.21 -5.90
C GLU A 385 -10.75 -17.82 -5.85
N GLY A 386 -9.44 -17.70 -5.60
CA GLY A 386 -8.71 -16.43 -5.68
C GLY A 386 -8.83 -15.78 -7.06
N ILE A 387 -8.66 -16.57 -8.14
CA ILE A 387 -8.85 -16.09 -9.52
C ILE A 387 -10.30 -15.67 -9.74
N ARG A 388 -11.28 -16.41 -9.23
CA ARG A 388 -12.70 -16.04 -9.32
C ARG A 388 -12.96 -14.70 -8.67
N ARG A 389 -12.43 -14.49 -7.46
CA ARG A 389 -12.56 -13.22 -6.75
C ARG A 389 -11.98 -12.04 -7.52
N ILE A 390 -10.80 -12.23 -8.16
CA ILE A 390 -10.20 -11.22 -9.02
C ILE A 390 -11.11 -10.90 -10.21
N LEU A 391 -11.66 -11.91 -10.88
CA LEU A 391 -12.59 -11.71 -11.98
C LEU A 391 -13.85 -10.94 -11.55
N ASP A 392 -14.40 -11.23 -10.38
CA ASP A 392 -15.56 -10.51 -9.83
C ASP A 392 -15.23 -9.03 -9.59
N VAL A 393 -14.06 -8.71 -9.03
CA VAL A 393 -13.59 -7.33 -8.84
C VAL A 393 -13.37 -6.63 -10.20
N MET A 394 -12.74 -7.32 -11.17
CA MET A 394 -12.54 -6.78 -12.51
C MET A 394 -13.88 -6.47 -13.20
N ARG A 395 -14.86 -7.36 -13.09
CA ARG A 395 -16.21 -7.13 -13.64
C ARG A 395 -16.94 -5.97 -12.95
N ALA A 396 -16.78 -5.84 -11.63
CA ALA A 396 -17.40 -4.76 -10.87
C ALA A 396 -16.81 -3.38 -11.22
N LYS A 397 -15.48 -3.29 -11.33
CA LYS A 397 -14.77 -2.02 -11.58
C LYS A 397 -14.64 -1.66 -13.06
N GLN A 398 -14.62 -2.65 -13.95
CA GLN A 398 -14.44 -2.50 -15.40
C GLN A 398 -15.55 -3.25 -16.16
N PRO A 399 -16.86 -2.93 -15.93
CA PRO A 399 -17.99 -3.69 -16.45
C PRO A 399 -18.05 -3.75 -17.99
N GLN A 400 -17.45 -2.78 -18.68
CA GLN A 400 -17.40 -2.71 -20.14
C GLN A 400 -16.26 -3.53 -20.75
N ALA A 401 -15.21 -3.88 -19.96
CA ALA A 401 -14.05 -4.57 -20.47
C ALA A 401 -14.35 -6.04 -20.81
N LYS A 402 -13.79 -6.54 -21.89
CA LYS A 402 -13.72 -7.98 -22.14
C LYS A 402 -12.49 -8.53 -21.44
N ILE A 403 -12.63 -9.66 -20.76
CA ILE A 403 -11.52 -10.30 -20.03
C ILE A 403 -11.04 -11.50 -20.83
N VAL A 404 -9.76 -11.52 -21.18
CA VAL A 404 -9.06 -12.67 -21.74
C VAL A 404 -8.40 -13.42 -20.60
N LEU A 405 -9.01 -14.51 -20.18
CA LEU A 405 -8.49 -15.37 -19.12
C LEU A 405 -7.57 -16.42 -19.72
N LEU A 406 -6.31 -16.40 -19.31
CA LEU A 406 -5.30 -17.38 -19.72
C LEU A 406 -5.21 -18.49 -18.69
N PRO A 407 -4.85 -19.71 -19.10
CA PRO A 407 -4.42 -20.75 -18.18
C PRO A 407 -3.12 -20.32 -17.47
N ILE A 408 -2.89 -20.84 -16.28
CA ILE A 408 -1.56 -20.79 -15.67
C ILE A 408 -0.62 -21.60 -16.57
N PHE A 409 0.52 -21.01 -16.94
CA PHE A 409 1.45 -21.64 -17.88
C PHE A 409 2.10 -22.90 -17.29
N PRO A 410 2.52 -23.86 -18.13
CA PRO A 410 3.25 -25.00 -17.68
C PRO A 410 4.56 -24.56 -17.00
N CYS A 411 5.03 -25.36 -16.03
CA CYS A 411 6.27 -25.06 -15.32
C CYS A 411 6.99 -26.36 -14.92
N GLY A 412 8.26 -26.25 -14.56
CA GLY A 412 9.07 -27.36 -14.08
C GLY A 412 9.48 -28.36 -15.16
N GLU A 413 10.16 -29.43 -14.73
CA GLU A 413 10.66 -30.50 -15.58
C GLU A 413 9.59 -31.58 -15.77
N GLY A 414 9.22 -31.82 -17.03
CA GLY A 414 8.30 -32.88 -17.42
C GLY A 414 6.86 -32.73 -16.93
N PRO A 415 5.96 -33.56 -17.46
CA PRO A 415 4.54 -33.50 -17.15
C PRO A 415 4.20 -33.95 -15.71
N GLU A 416 5.04 -34.76 -15.09
CA GLU A 416 4.84 -35.30 -13.72
C GLU A 416 5.28 -34.32 -12.62
N ASN A 417 5.81 -33.15 -12.99
CA ASN A 417 6.20 -32.14 -12.00
C ASN A 417 4.99 -31.72 -11.15
N ALA A 418 5.09 -31.88 -9.82
CA ALA A 418 3.97 -31.65 -8.90
C ALA A 418 3.36 -30.24 -9.03
N LYS A 419 4.20 -29.21 -9.32
CA LYS A 419 3.74 -27.85 -9.50
C LYS A 419 2.97 -27.67 -10.81
N ARG A 420 3.43 -28.31 -11.89
CA ARG A 420 2.72 -28.36 -13.16
C ARG A 420 1.36 -29.03 -13.00
N VAL A 421 1.34 -30.21 -12.38
CA VAL A 421 0.10 -30.96 -12.11
C VAL A 421 -0.88 -30.11 -11.28
N ASN A 422 -0.37 -29.35 -10.30
CA ASN A 422 -1.21 -28.44 -9.53
C ASN A 422 -1.79 -27.32 -10.39
N ASN A 423 -0.97 -26.65 -11.22
CA ASN A 423 -1.41 -25.61 -12.15
C ASN A 423 -2.45 -26.14 -13.16
N GLU A 424 -2.27 -27.36 -13.68
CA GLU A 424 -3.22 -27.99 -14.60
C GLU A 424 -4.57 -28.26 -13.93
N LYS A 425 -4.59 -28.68 -12.65
CA LYS A 425 -5.83 -28.83 -11.88
C LYS A 425 -6.54 -27.48 -11.69
N VAL A 426 -5.79 -26.42 -11.44
CA VAL A 426 -6.36 -25.04 -11.39
C VAL A 426 -6.97 -24.69 -12.74
N ASN A 427 -6.25 -24.93 -13.84
CA ASN A 427 -6.68 -24.61 -15.20
C ASN A 427 -8.00 -25.30 -15.59
N VAL A 428 -8.16 -26.55 -15.16
CA VAL A 428 -9.44 -27.29 -15.35
C VAL A 428 -10.61 -26.55 -14.71
N ILE A 429 -10.43 -26.01 -13.49
CA ILE A 429 -11.48 -25.30 -12.77
C ILE A 429 -11.75 -23.94 -13.38
N ILE A 430 -10.70 -23.12 -13.62
CA ILE A 430 -10.87 -21.75 -14.06
C ILE A 430 -11.35 -21.60 -15.51
N LYS A 431 -11.16 -22.62 -16.34
CA LYS A 431 -11.72 -22.68 -17.69
C LYS A 431 -13.23 -22.46 -17.68
N ASP A 432 -13.93 -23.00 -16.68
CA ASP A 432 -15.38 -22.90 -16.54
C ASP A 432 -15.85 -21.48 -16.10
N TYR A 433 -14.93 -20.58 -15.76
CA TYR A 433 -15.25 -19.18 -15.50
C TYR A 433 -15.47 -18.36 -16.76
N ALA A 434 -15.02 -18.86 -17.91
CA ALA A 434 -15.24 -18.23 -19.20
C ALA A 434 -16.69 -18.44 -19.65
N ASP A 435 -17.41 -17.34 -19.86
CA ASP A 435 -18.80 -17.32 -20.29
C ASP A 435 -19.00 -17.10 -21.81
N GLY A 436 -17.90 -16.86 -22.53
CA GLY A 436 -17.89 -16.55 -23.96
C GLY A 436 -18.53 -15.22 -24.34
N LYS A 437 -18.96 -14.44 -23.37
CA LYS A 437 -19.59 -13.14 -23.53
C LYS A 437 -18.73 -11.99 -23.00
N ASP A 438 -18.30 -12.11 -21.77
CA ASP A 438 -17.51 -11.10 -21.06
C ASP A 438 -16.14 -11.63 -20.64
N ILE A 439 -16.04 -12.93 -20.40
CA ILE A 439 -14.79 -13.64 -20.05
C ILE A 439 -14.53 -14.69 -21.12
N PHE A 440 -13.36 -14.62 -21.74
CA PHE A 440 -12.95 -15.47 -22.85
C PHE A 440 -11.73 -16.31 -22.46
N TRP A 441 -11.83 -17.63 -22.55
CA TRP A 441 -10.71 -18.53 -22.35
C TRP A 441 -9.79 -18.50 -23.57
N CYS A 442 -8.49 -18.33 -23.35
CA CYS A 442 -7.48 -18.34 -24.40
C CYS A 442 -6.31 -19.23 -23.98
N ASP A 443 -6.34 -20.49 -24.43
CA ASP A 443 -5.37 -21.52 -24.06
C ASP A 443 -4.43 -21.82 -25.23
N PHE A 444 -3.17 -21.67 -24.99
CA PHE A 444 -2.11 -22.03 -25.91
C PHE A 444 -0.93 -22.72 -25.19
N ASN A 445 -1.18 -23.31 -24.01
CA ASN A 445 -0.17 -23.99 -23.19
C ASN A 445 0.57 -25.08 -23.96
N ALA A 446 -0.11 -25.81 -24.84
CA ALA A 446 0.50 -26.86 -25.66
C ALA A 446 1.64 -26.31 -26.57
N GLN A 447 1.61 -25.02 -26.94
CA GLN A 447 2.65 -24.41 -27.79
C GLN A 447 3.95 -24.12 -27.04
N PHE A 448 3.94 -24.25 -25.70
CA PHE A 448 5.14 -24.15 -24.86
C PHE A 448 5.81 -25.51 -24.61
N LEU A 449 5.23 -26.61 -25.11
CA LEU A 449 5.68 -27.96 -24.81
C LEU A 449 6.19 -28.66 -26.07
N ASP A 450 7.21 -29.50 -25.93
CA ASP A 450 7.64 -30.45 -26.93
C ASP A 450 6.83 -31.76 -26.90
N GLU A 451 7.15 -32.71 -27.77
CA GLU A 451 6.48 -34.02 -27.85
C GLU A 451 6.59 -34.86 -26.56
N LYS A 452 7.58 -34.56 -25.71
CA LYS A 452 7.77 -35.24 -24.42
C LYS A 452 7.07 -34.49 -23.27
N GLY A 453 6.46 -33.36 -23.57
CA GLY A 453 5.85 -32.48 -22.58
C GLY A 453 6.84 -31.62 -21.80
N ASP A 454 8.08 -31.49 -22.27
CA ASP A 454 9.06 -30.58 -21.68
C ASP A 454 8.84 -29.16 -22.20
N MET A 455 9.07 -28.17 -21.33
CA MET A 455 8.92 -26.78 -21.72
C MET A 455 10.00 -26.35 -22.71
N ILE A 456 9.57 -25.83 -23.86
CA ILE A 456 10.38 -25.15 -24.86
C ILE A 456 10.19 -23.63 -24.75
N LYS A 457 11.18 -22.86 -25.21
CA LYS A 457 11.15 -21.39 -25.19
C LYS A 457 10.94 -20.80 -23.78
N SER A 458 11.40 -21.51 -22.74
CA SER A 458 11.41 -21.03 -21.38
C SER A 458 12.83 -20.62 -20.94
N ALA A 459 12.92 -19.73 -19.95
CA ALA A 459 14.17 -19.42 -19.28
C ALA A 459 14.73 -20.66 -18.54
N LYS A 460 15.97 -20.58 -18.04
CA LYS A 460 16.63 -21.69 -17.32
C LYS A 460 15.86 -22.18 -16.10
N ASP A 461 15.02 -21.33 -15.52
CA ASP A 461 14.16 -21.67 -14.38
C ASP A 461 12.93 -22.50 -14.76
N ARG A 462 12.72 -22.75 -16.05
CA ARG A 462 11.59 -23.54 -16.61
C ARG A 462 10.21 -23.06 -16.13
N SER A 463 10.07 -21.75 -15.96
CA SER A 463 8.86 -21.09 -15.48
C SER A 463 8.57 -19.82 -16.30
N HIS A 464 9.60 -19.02 -16.62
CA HIS A 464 9.42 -17.79 -17.35
C HIS A 464 9.63 -17.96 -18.84
N PRO A 465 8.74 -17.40 -19.70
CA PRO A 465 8.90 -17.39 -21.14
C PRO A 465 10.11 -16.57 -21.60
N THR A 466 10.78 -17.01 -22.67
CA THR A 466 11.84 -16.23 -23.35
C THR A 466 11.24 -15.14 -24.25
N ALA A 467 12.08 -14.25 -24.79
CA ALA A 467 11.65 -13.23 -25.73
C ALA A 467 10.94 -13.83 -26.96
N GLU A 468 11.45 -14.98 -27.46
CA GLU A 468 10.83 -15.72 -28.57
C GLU A 468 9.44 -16.24 -28.18
N ALA A 469 9.25 -16.67 -26.93
CA ALA A 469 7.94 -17.14 -26.47
C ALA A 469 6.89 -16.01 -26.46
N TYR A 470 7.26 -14.81 -26.01
CA TYR A 470 6.38 -13.63 -26.09
C TYR A 470 6.04 -13.28 -27.55
N ARG A 471 7.04 -13.30 -28.45
CA ARG A 471 6.86 -12.92 -29.86
C ARG A 471 6.12 -13.98 -30.67
N ASP A 472 6.51 -15.25 -30.55
CA ASP A 472 6.13 -16.32 -31.48
C ASP A 472 4.99 -17.19 -30.96
N VAL A 473 4.72 -17.14 -29.64
CA VAL A 473 3.65 -17.92 -29.01
C VAL A 473 2.59 -16.99 -28.42
N TRP A 474 2.94 -16.19 -27.43
CA TRP A 474 1.92 -15.43 -26.68
C TRP A 474 1.23 -14.38 -27.57
N MET A 475 2.00 -13.49 -28.22
CA MET A 475 1.44 -12.42 -29.05
C MET A 475 0.51 -12.93 -30.16
N PRO A 476 0.85 -13.94 -30.97
CA PRO A 476 -0.02 -14.42 -32.04
C PRO A 476 -1.37 -14.96 -31.53
N ASN A 477 -1.40 -15.52 -30.32
CA ASN A 477 -2.62 -16.08 -29.73
C ASN A 477 -3.55 -15.00 -29.14
N VAL A 478 -3.02 -13.92 -28.56
CA VAL A 478 -3.86 -12.89 -27.90
C VAL A 478 -4.20 -11.71 -28.82
N LEU A 479 -3.35 -11.38 -29.79
CA LEU A 479 -3.56 -10.25 -30.69
C LEU A 479 -4.89 -10.29 -31.46
N PRO A 480 -5.39 -11.43 -31.96
CA PRO A 480 -6.69 -11.52 -32.62
C PRO A 480 -7.83 -11.11 -31.67
N LEU A 481 -7.74 -11.46 -30.38
CA LEU A 481 -8.74 -11.08 -29.37
C LEU A 481 -8.67 -9.58 -29.08
N PHE A 482 -7.47 -9.00 -28.96
CA PHE A 482 -7.32 -7.56 -28.78
C PHE A 482 -7.91 -6.78 -29.95
N LYS A 483 -7.64 -7.20 -31.20
CA LYS A 483 -8.25 -6.60 -32.39
C LYS A 483 -9.78 -6.71 -32.41
N LYS A 484 -10.33 -7.82 -31.90
CA LYS A 484 -11.78 -8.05 -31.82
C LYS A 484 -12.43 -7.16 -30.75
N PHE A 485 -11.80 -6.98 -29.60
CA PHE A 485 -12.40 -6.30 -28.44
C PHE A 485 -12.09 -4.80 -28.36
N VAL A 486 -10.95 -4.39 -28.92
CA VAL A 486 -10.52 -3.00 -28.92
C VAL A 486 -10.69 -2.40 -30.31
N VAL A 487 -11.96 -2.09 -30.63
CA VAL A 487 -12.27 -1.34 -31.84
C VAL A 487 -11.90 0.13 -31.62
N LYS A 488 -11.08 0.68 -32.55
CA LYS A 488 -10.69 2.10 -32.58
C LYS A 488 -11.62 2.91 -33.44
#